data_d1203a700cd8152342995e47553d714a
#
_entry.id   d1203a700cd8152342995e47553d714a
#
_cell.length_a   1.000
_cell.length_b   1.000
_cell.length_c   1.000
_cell.angle_alpha   90.00
_cell.angle_beta   90.00
_cell.angle_gamma   90.00
#
_symmetry.space_group_name_H-M   'P 1'
#
loop_
_entity.id
_entity.type
_entity.pdbx_description
1 polymer ?
#
loop_
_entity_poly.entity_id
_entity_poly.type
_entity_poly.pdbx_seq_one_letter_code
_entity_poly.pdbx_strand_id
1 'polypeptide(L)'
;VYIRSYHNANPFTIHFVRMLKKQGVRVLLEIPTYPYDHEYSSGMEKVQLYTDKLFRHAFCRYVDFIVTFSSDDRIFGRPTIRISNGIDFARIPLRSPRHGTSKELHLIGVAEIHFWHGFDRLLKGLGAYYGNNPEYKVYFHLIGKPSGRREEKDIATLIRRYCLQPFVTLYGAKHGEELDALFNRADFAIGSLARHRSGIYNIKTLKNREYAARGFGFVYSETDDDFDRMPYTLKVPADESPVSIPALIEFCQHMTVTPREIRDSIRHLSWEEQMKKVYEQIVRIKK
;
A
#
# COMPACT_ATOMS: atom_id res chain seq x y z
N VAL A 1 19.67 -6.34 -18.11
CA VAL A 1 19.84 -5.56 -16.88
C VAL A 1 18.49 -5.04 -16.42
N TYR A 2 18.16 -5.19 -15.15
CA TYR A 2 16.98 -4.66 -14.49
C TYR A 2 17.39 -3.54 -13.55
N ILE A 3 16.84 -2.34 -13.75
CA ILE A 3 17.18 -1.13 -13.00
C ILE A 3 15.92 -0.68 -12.27
N ARG A 4 15.96 -0.59 -10.94
CA ARG A 4 14.89 0.06 -10.19
C ARG A 4 15.10 1.57 -10.22
N SER A 5 14.09 2.29 -10.68
CA SER A 5 14.15 3.75 -10.74
C SER A 5 14.03 4.36 -9.35
N TYR A 6 14.96 5.26 -9.04
CA TYR A 6 14.90 6.20 -7.93
C TYR A 6 14.98 7.64 -8.46
N HIS A 7 14.41 7.89 -9.67
CA HIS A 7 14.45 9.18 -10.35
C HIS A 7 15.90 9.63 -10.62
N ASN A 8 16.70 8.73 -11.16
CA ASN A 8 18.14 8.89 -11.35
C ASN A 8 18.54 9.23 -12.78
N ALA A 9 17.61 9.71 -13.61
CA ALA A 9 17.96 10.09 -14.97
C ALA A 9 18.88 11.32 -14.96
N ASN A 10 20.11 11.14 -15.44
CA ASN A 10 21.13 12.17 -15.55
C ASN A 10 22.13 11.79 -16.66
N PRO A 11 23.05 12.66 -17.05
CA PRO A 11 24.03 12.37 -18.13
C PRO A 11 24.88 11.10 -17.88
N PHE A 12 25.22 10.80 -16.63
CA PHE A 12 26.03 9.62 -16.30
C PHE A 12 25.25 8.33 -16.47
N THR A 13 24.02 8.30 -15.98
CA THR A 13 23.13 7.13 -16.13
C THR A 13 22.73 6.91 -17.58
N ILE A 14 22.54 7.97 -18.38
CA ILE A 14 22.33 7.89 -19.82
C ILE A 14 23.55 7.26 -20.50
N HIS A 15 24.76 7.71 -20.17
CA HIS A 15 25.98 7.14 -20.71
C HIS A 15 26.09 5.64 -20.39
N PHE A 16 25.82 5.27 -19.14
CA PHE A 16 25.84 3.88 -18.70
C PHE A 16 24.86 2.99 -19.47
N VAL A 17 23.60 3.36 -19.57
CA VAL A 17 22.61 2.54 -20.30
C VAL A 17 22.91 2.50 -21.80
N ARG A 18 23.46 3.56 -22.38
CA ARG A 18 23.93 3.60 -23.78
C ARG A 18 25.07 2.59 -24.01
N MET A 19 26.00 2.47 -23.08
CA MET A 19 27.08 1.46 -23.15
C MET A 19 26.51 0.05 -23.12
N LEU A 20 25.56 -0.24 -22.21
CA LEU A 20 24.88 -1.54 -22.14
C LEU A 20 24.18 -1.86 -23.47
N LYS A 21 23.51 -0.90 -24.08
CA LYS A 21 22.86 -1.10 -25.39
C LYS A 21 23.85 -1.39 -26.51
N LYS A 22 25.02 -0.77 -26.53
CA LYS A 22 26.08 -1.05 -27.51
C LYS A 22 26.61 -2.48 -27.40
N GLN A 23 26.54 -3.07 -26.20
CA GLN A 23 26.93 -4.47 -25.95
C GLN A 23 25.76 -5.48 -26.20
N GLY A 24 24.65 -5.03 -26.78
CA GLY A 24 23.48 -5.87 -27.04
C GLY A 24 22.67 -6.24 -25.80
N VAL A 25 22.94 -5.60 -24.65
CA VAL A 25 22.24 -5.87 -23.39
C VAL A 25 20.83 -5.25 -23.43
N ARG A 26 19.84 -6.01 -23.01
CA ARG A 26 18.48 -5.49 -22.78
C ARG A 26 18.41 -4.77 -21.44
N VAL A 27 17.76 -3.60 -21.46
CA VAL A 27 17.61 -2.73 -20.29
C VAL A 27 16.13 -2.60 -19.93
N LEU A 28 15.80 -2.99 -18.72
CA LEU A 28 14.47 -2.81 -18.12
C LEU A 28 14.59 -1.78 -17.00
N LEU A 29 13.62 -0.87 -16.95
CA LEU A 29 13.51 0.14 -15.91
C LEU A 29 12.23 -0.10 -15.10
N GLU A 30 12.34 -0.34 -13.80
CA GLU A 30 11.18 -0.41 -12.91
C GLU A 30 10.78 1.00 -12.45
N ILE A 31 9.52 1.38 -12.70
CA ILE A 31 8.88 2.58 -12.18
C ILE A 31 7.65 2.14 -11.38
N PRO A 32 7.79 1.97 -10.04
CA PRO A 32 6.71 1.38 -9.22
C PRO A 32 5.47 2.26 -9.14
N THR A 33 5.64 3.59 -9.04
CA THR A 33 4.55 4.56 -8.99
C THR A 33 4.62 5.47 -10.19
N TYR A 34 3.48 5.63 -10.89
CA TYR A 34 3.39 6.57 -12.01
C TYR A 34 1.96 7.16 -12.07
N PRO A 35 1.81 8.48 -12.25
CA PRO A 35 2.87 9.50 -12.23
C PRO A 35 3.45 9.72 -10.82
N TYR A 36 4.76 10.03 -10.72
CA TYR A 36 5.46 10.22 -9.44
C TYR A 36 5.85 11.69 -9.16
N ASP A 37 5.46 12.59 -10.02
CA ASP A 37 5.89 14.00 -9.96
C ASP A 37 5.44 14.76 -8.70
N HIS A 38 4.50 14.22 -7.92
CA HIS A 38 3.94 14.82 -6.71
C HIS A 38 4.35 14.10 -5.41
N GLU A 39 5.22 13.10 -5.49
CA GLU A 39 5.63 12.33 -4.30
C GLU A 39 6.73 12.99 -3.46
N TYR A 40 7.34 14.08 -3.93
CA TYR A 40 8.51 14.69 -3.32
C TYR A 40 8.20 15.96 -2.55
N SER A 41 8.65 16.01 -1.29
CA SER A 41 8.37 17.12 -0.38
C SER A 41 9.63 17.87 0.07
N SER A 42 10.80 17.23 0.15
CA SER A 42 12.05 17.85 0.62
C SER A 42 12.77 18.65 -0.48
N GLY A 43 13.60 19.61 -0.07
CA GLY A 43 14.34 20.45 -1.02
C GLY A 43 15.32 19.66 -1.91
N MET A 44 16.04 18.70 -1.34
CA MET A 44 17.00 17.86 -2.07
C MET A 44 16.30 16.95 -3.08
N GLU A 45 15.20 16.33 -2.67
CA GLU A 45 14.36 15.47 -3.53
C GLU A 45 13.78 16.24 -4.71
N LYS A 46 13.38 17.50 -4.53
CA LYS A 46 12.92 18.38 -5.61
C LYS A 46 14.00 18.64 -6.66
N VAL A 47 15.26 18.82 -6.24
CA VAL A 47 16.39 18.98 -7.15
C VAL A 47 16.61 17.70 -7.96
N GLN A 48 16.57 16.55 -7.30
CA GLN A 48 16.69 15.25 -7.96
C GLN A 48 15.56 15.03 -8.98
N LEU A 49 14.32 15.32 -8.61
CA LEU A 49 13.16 15.22 -9.49
C LEU A 49 13.27 16.18 -10.69
N TYR A 50 13.75 17.40 -10.47
CA TYR A 50 13.96 18.35 -11.57
C TYR A 50 15.01 17.84 -12.57
N THR A 51 16.12 17.33 -12.07
CA THR A 51 17.15 16.69 -12.91
C THR A 51 16.57 15.51 -13.68
N ASP A 52 15.80 14.64 -13.00
CA ASP A 52 15.14 13.51 -13.63
C ASP A 52 14.20 13.97 -14.77
N LYS A 53 13.37 14.97 -14.54
CA LYS A 53 12.46 15.55 -15.55
C LYS A 53 13.19 16.02 -16.81
N LEU A 54 14.36 16.60 -16.67
CA LEU A 54 15.17 17.05 -17.81
C LEU A 54 15.71 15.88 -18.62
N PHE A 55 16.10 14.80 -17.98
CA PHE A 55 16.86 13.73 -18.61
C PHE A 55 16.09 12.42 -18.83
N ARG A 56 14.96 12.21 -18.16
CA ARG A 56 14.24 10.91 -18.19
C ARG A 56 13.80 10.46 -19.59
N HIS A 57 13.41 11.38 -20.46
CA HIS A 57 13.08 11.03 -21.85
C HIS A 57 14.31 10.59 -22.64
N ALA A 58 15.46 11.26 -22.45
CA ALA A 58 16.72 10.86 -23.07
C ALA A 58 17.23 9.52 -22.53
N PHE A 59 17.11 9.29 -21.23
CA PHE A 59 17.43 8.02 -20.58
C PHE A 59 16.56 6.90 -21.13
N CYS A 60 15.26 7.09 -21.18
CA CYS A 60 14.30 6.09 -21.64
C CYS A 60 14.50 5.71 -23.12
N ARG A 61 15.19 6.49 -23.96
CA ARG A 61 15.54 6.08 -25.34
C ARG A 61 16.36 4.80 -25.38
N TYR A 62 17.10 4.49 -24.31
CA TYR A 62 17.94 3.29 -24.21
C TYR A 62 17.32 2.18 -23.39
N VAL A 63 16.10 2.38 -22.86
CA VAL A 63 15.33 1.37 -22.13
C VAL A 63 14.46 0.59 -23.11
N ASP A 64 14.43 -0.72 -22.99
CA ASP A 64 13.58 -1.59 -23.85
C ASP A 64 12.14 -1.61 -23.34
N PHE A 65 11.96 -1.81 -22.03
CA PHE A 65 10.67 -1.85 -21.37
C PHE A 65 10.70 -1.14 -20.02
N ILE A 66 9.58 -0.56 -19.66
CA ILE A 66 9.35 -0.09 -18.29
C ILE A 66 8.47 -1.11 -17.56
N VAL A 67 8.98 -1.62 -16.45
CA VAL A 67 8.19 -2.47 -15.53
C VAL A 67 7.48 -1.54 -14.57
N THR A 68 6.14 -1.66 -14.45
CA THR A 68 5.35 -0.74 -13.65
C THR A 68 4.20 -1.43 -12.93
N PHE A 69 3.75 -0.84 -11.84
CA PHE A 69 2.56 -1.27 -11.10
C PHE A 69 1.30 -0.46 -11.51
N SER A 70 1.47 0.56 -12.37
CA SER A 70 0.37 1.32 -12.94
C SER A 70 -0.32 0.58 -14.10
N SER A 71 -1.46 1.10 -14.55
CA SER A 71 -2.21 0.56 -15.67
C SER A 71 -1.78 1.10 -17.04
N ASP A 72 -0.76 1.98 -17.09
CA ASP A 72 -0.32 2.63 -18.30
C ASP A 72 0.36 1.64 -19.26
N ASP A 73 -0.03 1.67 -20.54
CA ASP A 73 0.59 0.85 -21.60
C ASP A 73 1.93 1.40 -22.07
N ARG A 74 2.16 2.69 -21.88
CA ARG A 74 3.40 3.37 -22.22
C ARG A 74 3.77 4.45 -21.20
N ILE A 75 5.03 4.45 -20.79
CA ILE A 75 5.61 5.49 -19.91
C ILE A 75 6.85 6.06 -20.60
N PHE A 76 6.97 7.39 -20.66
CA PHE A 76 8.06 8.11 -21.35
C PHE A 76 8.36 7.57 -22.77
N GLY A 77 7.30 7.20 -23.50
CA GLY A 77 7.38 6.67 -24.86
C GLY A 77 7.79 5.19 -24.95
N ARG A 78 8.02 4.50 -23.84
CA ARG A 78 8.39 3.07 -23.83
C ARG A 78 7.21 2.16 -23.50
N PRO A 79 7.15 0.96 -24.09
CA PRO A 79 6.14 -0.01 -23.73
C PRO A 79 6.34 -0.48 -22.29
N THR A 80 5.26 -0.79 -21.61
CA THR A 80 5.28 -1.24 -20.22
C THR A 80 5.10 -2.75 -20.10
N ILE A 81 5.68 -3.33 -19.05
CA ILE A 81 5.34 -4.65 -18.52
C ILE A 81 4.64 -4.39 -17.19
N ARG A 82 3.33 -4.63 -17.17
CA ARG A 82 2.51 -4.39 -15.99
C ARG A 82 2.58 -5.57 -15.04
N ILE A 83 3.06 -5.30 -13.84
CA ILE A 83 3.07 -6.25 -12.72
C ILE A 83 2.38 -5.64 -11.52
N SER A 84 2.24 -6.41 -10.46
CA SER A 84 1.83 -5.91 -9.15
C SER A 84 3.03 -5.87 -8.21
N ASN A 85 2.88 -5.14 -7.09
CA ASN A 85 3.77 -5.33 -5.95
C ASN A 85 3.73 -6.81 -5.54
N GLY A 86 4.90 -7.44 -5.52
CA GLY A 86 5.02 -8.83 -5.12
C GLY A 86 5.05 -8.99 -3.60
N ILE A 87 4.75 -10.20 -3.14
CA ILE A 87 4.83 -10.59 -1.75
C ILE A 87 5.72 -11.84 -1.60
N ASP A 88 6.50 -11.86 -0.53
CA ASP A 88 7.27 -13.04 -0.13
C ASP A 88 6.45 -13.84 0.91
N PHE A 89 5.72 -14.83 0.44
CA PHE A 89 4.88 -15.65 1.29
C PHE A 89 5.64 -16.48 2.34
N ALA A 90 6.94 -16.74 2.12
CA ALA A 90 7.74 -17.48 3.09
C ALA A 90 8.06 -16.65 4.33
N ARG A 91 8.12 -15.32 4.18
CA ARG A 91 8.45 -14.38 5.28
C ARG A 91 7.25 -13.83 6.01
N ILE A 92 6.04 -14.00 5.49
CA ILE A 92 4.83 -13.45 6.09
C ILE A 92 4.01 -14.60 6.68
N PRO A 93 3.91 -14.71 8.01
CA PRO A 93 3.11 -15.75 8.64
C PRO A 93 1.62 -15.53 8.38
N LEU A 94 0.89 -16.62 8.21
CA LEU A 94 -0.56 -16.60 8.22
C LEU A 94 -1.02 -16.38 9.67
N ARG A 95 -1.97 -15.46 9.87
CA ARG A 95 -2.52 -15.24 11.21
C ARG A 95 -3.24 -16.48 11.76
N SER A 96 -3.16 -16.69 13.05
CA SER A 96 -4.02 -17.65 13.72
C SER A 96 -5.46 -17.15 13.75
N PRO A 97 -6.46 -18.03 13.57
CA PRO A 97 -7.85 -17.65 13.78
C PRO A 97 -8.04 -17.12 15.19
N ARG A 98 -8.63 -15.94 15.33
CA ARG A 98 -8.97 -15.42 16.64
C ARG A 98 -10.36 -15.93 17.04
N HIS A 99 -10.44 -16.56 18.19
CA HIS A 99 -11.70 -16.83 18.86
C HIS A 99 -12.07 -15.62 19.72
N GLY A 100 -12.60 -14.57 19.06
CA GLY A 100 -13.02 -13.35 19.74
C GLY A 100 -14.31 -13.55 20.54
N THR A 101 -14.53 -12.69 21.55
CA THR A 101 -15.82 -12.53 22.18
C THR A 101 -16.80 -11.92 21.16
N SER A 102 -18.05 -12.29 21.20
CA SER A 102 -19.08 -11.94 20.20
C SER A 102 -19.38 -10.42 20.07
N LYS A 103 -18.76 -9.56 20.90
CA LYS A 103 -19.07 -8.12 20.98
C LYS A 103 -17.86 -7.20 20.90
N GLU A 104 -16.76 -7.68 20.33
CA GLU A 104 -15.55 -6.88 20.18
C GLU A 104 -14.96 -7.04 18.76
N LEU A 105 -14.43 -5.94 18.21
CA LEU A 105 -13.72 -5.92 16.95
C LEU A 105 -12.39 -5.20 17.13
N HIS A 106 -11.29 -5.86 16.79
CA HIS A 106 -9.96 -5.30 16.85
C HIS A 106 -9.44 -4.96 15.44
N LEU A 107 -9.32 -3.67 15.17
CA LEU A 107 -8.77 -3.12 13.93
C LEU A 107 -7.27 -2.94 14.06
N ILE A 108 -6.52 -3.21 12.98
CA ILE A 108 -5.07 -2.99 12.95
C ILE A 108 -4.68 -2.12 11.75
N GLY A 109 -3.89 -1.08 12.00
CA GLY A 109 -3.29 -0.24 10.96
C GLY A 109 -1.77 -0.22 11.13
N VAL A 110 -1.02 -0.58 10.06
CA VAL A 110 0.44 -0.58 10.07
C VAL A 110 0.96 0.37 9.02
N ALA A 111 1.71 1.41 9.41
CA ALA A 111 2.27 2.38 8.47
C ALA A 111 3.37 3.23 9.12
N GLU A 112 4.31 3.78 8.31
CA GLU A 112 4.82 5.11 8.58
C GLU A 112 3.67 6.09 8.32
N ILE A 113 3.23 6.80 9.35
CA ILE A 113 1.94 7.49 9.34
C ILE A 113 2.05 8.81 8.60
N HIS A 114 1.46 8.88 7.41
CA HIS A 114 1.34 10.09 6.60
C HIS A 114 -0.13 10.51 6.47
N PHE A 115 -0.37 11.76 6.08
CA PHE A 115 -1.70 12.34 5.91
C PHE A 115 -2.61 11.56 4.94
N TRP A 116 -2.02 10.88 3.94
CA TRP A 116 -2.77 10.07 2.98
C TRP A 116 -3.21 8.69 3.51
N HIS A 117 -2.74 8.27 4.71
CA HIS A 117 -3.28 7.06 5.32
C HIS A 117 -4.72 7.27 5.84
N GLY A 118 -5.12 8.51 6.12
CA GLY A 118 -6.49 8.84 6.46
C GLY A 118 -6.97 8.26 7.79
N PHE A 119 -6.07 7.96 8.72
CA PHE A 119 -6.45 7.45 10.05
C PHE A 119 -7.29 8.46 10.83
N ASP A 120 -7.19 9.76 10.53
CA ASP A 120 -8.08 10.79 11.05
C ASP A 120 -9.55 10.55 10.67
N ARG A 121 -9.83 10.02 9.48
CA ARG A 121 -11.18 9.64 9.05
C ARG A 121 -11.74 8.48 9.89
N LEU A 122 -10.89 7.49 10.19
CA LEU A 122 -11.26 6.38 11.08
C LEU A 122 -11.49 6.87 12.52
N LEU A 123 -10.61 7.74 13.04
CA LEU A 123 -10.77 8.31 14.38
C LEU A 123 -12.04 9.17 14.51
N LYS A 124 -12.38 9.96 13.48
CA LYS A 124 -13.66 10.69 13.42
C LYS A 124 -14.86 9.74 13.42
N GLY A 125 -14.77 8.63 12.67
CA GLY A 125 -15.79 7.58 12.65
C GLY A 125 -15.97 6.92 14.02
N LEU A 126 -14.88 6.57 14.69
CA LEU A 126 -14.90 6.04 16.06
C LEU A 126 -15.48 7.04 17.04
N GLY A 127 -15.14 8.33 16.90
CA GLY A 127 -15.72 9.41 17.72
C GLY A 127 -17.23 9.50 17.59
N ALA A 128 -17.75 9.48 16.36
CA ALA A 128 -19.20 9.48 16.11
C ALA A 128 -19.87 8.19 16.63
N TYR A 129 -19.23 7.05 16.50
CA TYR A 129 -19.71 5.77 16.97
C TYR A 129 -19.83 5.73 18.49
N TYR A 130 -18.79 6.13 19.23
CA TYR A 130 -18.76 6.13 20.68
C TYR A 130 -19.61 7.25 21.31
N GLY A 131 -19.92 8.31 20.56
CA GLY A 131 -20.88 9.33 20.99
C GLY A 131 -22.30 8.78 21.26
N ASN A 132 -22.63 7.61 20.68
CA ASN A 132 -23.90 6.91 20.88
C ASN A 132 -23.84 5.81 21.95
N ASN A 133 -22.77 5.73 22.73
CA ASN A 133 -22.56 4.74 23.80
C ASN A 133 -22.85 3.28 23.39
N PRO A 134 -22.19 2.75 22.35
CA PRO A 134 -22.51 1.44 21.80
C PRO A 134 -22.12 0.28 22.72
N GLU A 135 -22.90 -0.81 22.68
CA GLU A 135 -22.57 -2.04 23.40
C GLU A 135 -21.38 -2.78 22.76
N TYR A 136 -21.35 -2.84 21.41
CA TYR A 136 -20.27 -3.48 20.66
C TYR A 136 -19.00 -2.61 20.68
N LYS A 137 -17.87 -3.18 21.10
CA LYS A 137 -16.62 -2.43 21.26
C LYS A 137 -15.72 -2.58 20.05
N VAL A 138 -15.13 -1.47 19.60
CA VAL A 138 -14.20 -1.44 18.46
C VAL A 138 -12.88 -0.83 18.92
N TYR A 139 -11.82 -1.62 18.88
CA TYR A 139 -10.49 -1.22 19.26
C TYR A 139 -9.64 -0.96 18.00
N PHE A 140 -8.84 0.08 18.03
CA PHE A 140 -7.90 0.39 16.93
C PHE A 140 -6.46 0.33 17.43
N HIS A 141 -5.70 -0.59 16.86
CA HIS A 141 -4.28 -0.79 17.10
C HIS A 141 -3.50 -0.12 15.96
N LEU A 142 -2.86 1.01 16.24
CA LEU A 142 -2.07 1.76 15.27
C LEU A 142 -0.58 1.53 15.51
N ILE A 143 0.06 0.88 14.54
CA ILE A 143 1.48 0.51 14.56
C ILE A 143 2.24 1.36 13.55
N GLY A 144 3.33 1.95 13.99
CA GLY A 144 4.20 2.80 13.20
C GLY A 144 4.48 4.14 13.85
N LYS A 145 5.30 4.94 13.19
CA LYS A 145 5.63 6.28 13.66
C LYS A 145 5.00 7.32 12.73
N PRO A 146 4.53 8.46 13.25
CA PRO A 146 4.18 9.61 12.44
C PRO A 146 5.38 10.07 11.61
N SER A 147 5.16 10.41 10.34
CA SER A 147 6.19 10.94 9.45
C SER A 147 6.65 12.35 9.85
N GLY A 148 5.83 13.06 10.64
CA GLY A 148 6.14 14.38 11.12
C GLY A 148 5.31 14.80 12.32
N ARG A 149 5.66 15.98 12.89
CA ARG A 149 4.97 16.56 14.05
C ARG A 149 3.49 16.88 13.78
N ARG A 150 3.14 17.12 12.52
CA ARG A 150 1.76 17.40 12.13
C ARG A 150 0.88 16.17 12.33
N GLU A 151 1.28 15.05 11.75
CA GLU A 151 0.55 13.78 11.85
C GLU A 151 0.42 13.31 13.30
N GLU A 152 1.49 13.45 14.08
CA GLU A 152 1.48 13.14 15.52
C GLU A 152 0.45 13.99 16.27
N LYS A 153 0.49 15.32 16.05
CA LYS A 153 -0.43 16.26 16.69
C LYS A 153 -1.89 16.02 16.29
N ASP A 154 -2.13 15.75 15.01
CA ASP A 154 -3.49 15.54 14.49
C ASP A 154 -4.12 14.29 15.10
N ILE A 155 -3.39 13.17 15.14
CA ILE A 155 -3.85 11.92 15.77
C ILE A 155 -4.10 12.12 17.26
N ALA A 156 -3.13 12.67 18.00
CA ALA A 156 -3.28 12.89 19.44
C ALA A 156 -4.44 13.83 19.78
N THR A 157 -4.68 14.85 18.93
CA THR A 157 -5.79 15.79 19.11
C THR A 157 -7.14 15.10 18.92
N LEU A 158 -7.29 14.26 17.89
CA LEU A 158 -8.54 13.54 17.63
C LEU A 158 -8.84 12.49 18.72
N ILE A 159 -7.82 11.75 19.18
CA ILE A 159 -7.97 10.80 20.28
C ILE A 159 -8.48 11.51 21.54
N ARG A 160 -7.90 12.66 21.90
CA ARG A 160 -8.36 13.45 23.06
C ARG A 160 -9.75 14.04 22.85
N ARG A 161 -10.00 14.65 21.68
CA ARG A 161 -11.27 15.31 21.34
C ARG A 161 -12.47 14.37 21.46
N TYR A 162 -12.30 13.13 21.04
CA TYR A 162 -13.36 12.12 21.01
C TYR A 162 -13.29 11.12 22.18
N CYS A 163 -12.44 11.37 23.18
CA CYS A 163 -12.26 10.48 24.35
C CYS A 163 -11.96 9.03 23.96
N LEU A 164 -11.12 8.81 22.93
CA LEU A 164 -10.83 7.51 22.37
C LEU A 164 -9.65 6.77 23.04
N GLN A 165 -9.08 7.30 24.12
CA GLN A 165 -7.95 6.69 24.83
C GLN A 165 -8.20 5.22 25.25
N PRO A 166 -9.41 4.81 25.66
CA PRO A 166 -9.68 3.42 25.98
C PRO A 166 -9.74 2.47 24.75
N PHE A 167 -9.90 3.03 23.56
CA PHE A 167 -10.21 2.29 22.35
C PHE A 167 -9.12 2.36 21.26
N VAL A 168 -8.16 3.29 21.40
CA VAL A 168 -7.09 3.50 20.43
C VAL A 168 -5.75 3.37 21.11
N THR A 169 -4.93 2.43 20.65
CA THR A 169 -3.57 2.22 21.16
C THR A 169 -2.54 2.52 20.09
N LEU A 170 -1.57 3.39 20.42
CA LEU A 170 -0.44 3.73 19.58
C LEU A 170 0.79 2.93 20.03
N TYR A 171 1.29 2.01 19.20
CA TYR A 171 2.37 1.10 19.56
C TYR A 171 3.77 1.60 19.17
N GLY A 172 3.87 2.67 18.38
CA GLY A 172 5.12 3.01 17.72
C GLY A 172 5.52 1.99 16.64
N ALA A 173 6.75 2.07 16.14
CA ALA A 173 7.23 1.11 15.14
C ALA A 173 7.48 -0.25 15.79
N LYS A 174 6.98 -1.32 15.14
CA LYS A 174 7.14 -2.71 15.53
C LYS A 174 7.56 -3.56 14.33
N HIS A 175 8.35 -4.59 14.55
CA HIS A 175 8.89 -5.48 13.51
C HIS A 175 8.96 -6.92 14.03
N GLY A 176 9.06 -7.88 13.09
CA GLY A 176 9.24 -9.30 13.41
C GLY A 176 8.15 -9.84 14.33
N GLU A 177 8.55 -10.63 15.33
CA GLU A 177 7.63 -11.32 16.24
C GLU A 177 6.70 -10.37 17.02
N GLU A 178 7.17 -9.16 17.40
CA GLU A 178 6.32 -8.18 18.08
C GLU A 178 5.17 -7.71 17.18
N LEU A 179 5.44 -7.50 15.88
CA LEU A 179 4.43 -7.12 14.91
C LEU A 179 3.47 -8.29 14.65
N ASP A 180 4.00 -9.51 14.50
CA ASP A 180 3.21 -10.71 14.28
C ASP A 180 2.26 -10.99 15.46
N ALA A 181 2.70 -10.77 16.70
CA ALA A 181 1.88 -10.89 17.90
C ALA A 181 0.71 -9.88 17.90
N LEU A 182 0.92 -8.66 17.40
CA LEU A 182 -0.14 -7.65 17.26
C LEU A 182 -1.14 -8.04 16.16
N PHE A 183 -0.67 -8.56 15.04
CA PHE A 183 -1.56 -9.09 14.00
C PHE A 183 -2.43 -10.24 14.53
N ASN A 184 -1.88 -11.16 15.35
CA ASN A 184 -2.65 -12.26 15.91
C ASN A 184 -3.73 -11.82 16.94
N ARG A 185 -3.71 -10.56 17.38
CA ARG A 185 -4.75 -9.96 18.24
C ARG A 185 -5.81 -9.18 17.46
N ALA A 186 -5.63 -9.01 16.16
CA ALA A 186 -6.54 -8.23 15.34
C ALA A 186 -7.49 -9.11 14.52
N ASP A 187 -8.60 -8.52 14.15
CA ASP A 187 -9.66 -9.17 13.36
C ASP A 187 -9.68 -8.66 11.92
N PHE A 188 -9.46 -7.35 11.72
CA PHE A 188 -9.59 -6.68 10.43
C PHE A 188 -8.53 -5.58 10.26
N ALA A 189 -8.04 -5.38 9.04
CA ALA A 189 -6.95 -4.45 8.80
C ALA A 189 -7.41 -3.14 8.15
N ILE A 190 -6.64 -2.08 8.39
CA ILE A 190 -6.91 -0.73 7.88
C ILE A 190 -5.84 -0.36 6.85
N GLY A 191 -6.26 -0.30 5.60
CA GLY A 191 -5.46 0.18 4.47
C GLY A 191 -5.32 1.70 4.46
N SER A 192 -5.05 2.27 3.28
CA SER A 192 -5.06 3.72 3.13
C SER A 192 -6.49 4.21 2.90
N LEU A 193 -6.89 5.26 3.61
CA LEU A 193 -8.26 5.78 3.57
C LEU A 193 -8.35 7.15 2.89
N ALA A 194 -7.21 7.76 2.52
CA ALA A 194 -7.16 9.13 1.98
C ALA A 194 -6.07 9.36 0.93
N ARG A 195 -5.80 8.37 0.07
CA ARG A 195 -4.81 8.52 -1.02
C ARG A 195 -5.15 9.65 -2.00
N HIS A 196 -6.43 9.98 -2.15
CA HIS A 196 -6.89 11.14 -2.92
C HIS A 196 -6.21 12.46 -2.49
N ARG A 197 -5.82 12.61 -1.20
CA ARG A 197 -5.08 13.78 -0.70
C ARG A 197 -3.70 13.96 -1.34
N SER A 198 -3.11 12.89 -1.84
CA SER A 198 -1.85 12.92 -2.62
C SER A 198 -2.07 12.92 -4.13
N GLY A 199 -3.32 13.04 -4.59
CA GLY A 199 -3.67 12.97 -6.02
C GLY A 199 -3.53 11.58 -6.63
N ILE A 200 -3.36 10.53 -5.81
CA ILE A 200 -3.18 9.15 -6.24
C ILE A 200 -4.47 8.39 -5.95
N TYR A 201 -5.17 7.97 -7.00
CA TYR A 201 -6.43 7.24 -6.91
C TYR A 201 -6.28 5.76 -7.24
N ASN A 202 -5.28 5.38 -8.03
CA ASN A 202 -4.99 4.01 -8.41
C ASN A 202 -3.59 3.64 -7.94
N ILE A 203 -3.46 2.72 -7.02
CA ILE A 203 -2.18 2.31 -6.46
C ILE A 203 -2.23 0.90 -5.88
N LYS A 204 -1.20 0.12 -6.18
CA LYS A 204 -1.00 -1.25 -5.68
C LYS A 204 -0.09 -1.25 -4.45
N THR A 205 -0.66 -0.97 -3.28
CA THR A 205 0.11 -0.81 -2.04
C THR A 205 0.63 -2.15 -1.50
N LEU A 206 1.87 -2.18 -0.98
CA LEU A 206 2.42 -3.36 -0.29
C LEU A 206 1.56 -3.75 0.93
N LYS A 207 1.00 -2.77 1.60
CA LYS A 207 0.16 -2.95 2.80
C LYS A 207 -1.03 -3.87 2.54
N ASN A 208 -1.81 -3.62 1.48
CA ASN A 208 -2.96 -4.44 1.13
C ASN A 208 -2.55 -5.90 0.86
N ARG A 209 -1.40 -6.07 0.18
CA ARG A 209 -0.84 -7.40 -0.12
C ARG A 209 -0.36 -8.12 1.12
N GLU A 210 0.30 -7.41 2.04
CA GLU A 210 0.72 -8.00 3.31
C GLU A 210 -0.49 -8.41 4.16
N TYR A 211 -1.53 -7.57 4.24
CA TYR A 211 -2.75 -7.91 4.96
C TYR A 211 -3.39 -9.18 4.40
N ALA A 212 -3.59 -9.26 3.09
CA ALA A 212 -4.13 -10.45 2.46
C ALA A 212 -3.20 -11.67 2.62
N ALA A 213 -1.88 -11.49 2.53
CA ALA A 213 -0.92 -12.58 2.78
C ALA A 213 -0.97 -13.11 4.21
N ARG A 214 -1.28 -12.25 5.18
CA ARG A 214 -1.53 -12.64 6.57
C ARG A 214 -2.94 -13.22 6.78
N GLY A 215 -3.80 -13.20 5.77
CA GLY A 215 -5.17 -13.69 5.85
C GLY A 215 -6.15 -12.71 6.48
N PHE A 216 -5.91 -11.41 6.35
CA PHE A 216 -6.82 -10.36 6.82
C PHE A 216 -7.73 -9.87 5.71
N GLY A 217 -9.02 -9.71 6.04
CA GLY A 217 -9.85 -8.73 5.35
C GLY A 217 -9.44 -7.30 5.74
N PHE A 218 -9.68 -6.34 4.87
CA PHE A 218 -9.27 -4.96 5.12
C PHE A 218 -10.16 -3.92 4.44
N VAL A 219 -10.13 -2.68 4.96
CA VAL A 219 -10.81 -1.51 4.39
C VAL A 219 -9.78 -0.56 3.76
N TYR A 220 -10.12 0.03 2.62
CA TYR A 220 -9.30 1.00 1.90
C TYR A 220 -10.15 1.91 1.01
N SER A 221 -9.57 2.99 0.44
CA SER A 221 -10.31 3.96 -0.39
C SER A 221 -9.81 4.09 -1.82
N GLU A 222 -8.56 3.77 -2.08
CA GLU A 222 -7.95 3.82 -3.41
C GLU A 222 -8.49 2.72 -4.33
N THR A 223 -8.24 2.83 -5.64
CA THR A 223 -8.46 1.75 -6.58
C THR A 223 -7.24 0.82 -6.59
N ASP A 224 -7.48 -0.46 -6.37
CA ASP A 224 -6.48 -1.53 -6.46
C ASP A 224 -7.11 -2.73 -7.16
N ASP A 225 -6.83 -2.89 -8.47
CA ASP A 225 -7.45 -3.90 -9.33
C ASP A 225 -7.26 -5.33 -8.81
N ASP A 226 -6.23 -5.56 -7.98
CA ASP A 226 -5.98 -6.88 -7.38
C ASP A 226 -6.98 -7.18 -6.24
N PHE A 227 -7.66 -6.14 -5.68
CA PHE A 227 -8.50 -6.26 -4.50
C PHE A 227 -9.93 -5.71 -4.65
N ASP A 228 -10.20 -4.84 -5.62
CA ASP A 228 -11.51 -4.14 -5.75
C ASP A 228 -12.72 -5.07 -5.86
N ARG A 229 -12.51 -6.35 -6.20
CA ARG A 229 -13.58 -7.36 -6.34
C ARG A 229 -13.48 -8.51 -5.34
N MET A 230 -12.58 -8.42 -4.38
CA MET A 230 -12.39 -9.49 -3.40
C MET A 230 -13.46 -9.43 -2.29
N PRO A 231 -14.07 -10.56 -1.91
CA PRO A 231 -15.19 -10.58 -0.95
C PRO A 231 -14.79 -10.24 0.48
N TYR A 232 -13.49 -10.14 0.76
CA TYR A 232 -12.93 -9.80 2.07
C TYR A 232 -12.43 -8.34 2.15
N THR A 233 -12.73 -7.53 1.16
CA THR A 233 -12.30 -6.12 1.13
C THR A 233 -13.49 -5.19 1.15
N LEU A 234 -13.43 -4.19 2.04
CA LEU A 234 -14.41 -3.12 2.13
C LEU A 234 -13.85 -1.85 1.50
N LYS A 235 -14.50 -1.34 0.47
CA LYS A 235 -14.12 -0.08 -0.15
C LYS A 235 -14.93 1.06 0.42
N VAL A 236 -14.25 2.11 0.88
CA VAL A 236 -14.88 3.35 1.34
C VAL A 236 -14.64 4.48 0.33
N PRO A 237 -15.48 5.52 0.29
CA PRO A 237 -15.29 6.65 -0.62
C PRO A 237 -13.91 7.30 -0.44
N ALA A 238 -13.30 7.72 -1.56
CA ALA A 238 -12.04 8.49 -1.57
C ALA A 238 -12.34 9.98 -1.37
N ASP A 239 -12.83 10.35 -0.19
CA ASP A 239 -13.22 11.68 0.22
C ASP A 239 -12.83 11.96 1.68
N GLU A 240 -13.32 13.05 2.27
CA GLU A 240 -13.03 13.44 3.66
C GLU A 240 -14.08 12.96 4.68
N SER A 241 -15.07 12.17 4.25
CA SER A 241 -16.11 11.66 5.16
C SER A 241 -15.52 10.72 6.22
N PRO A 242 -16.03 10.71 7.44
CA PRO A 242 -15.66 9.73 8.45
C PRO A 242 -15.97 8.30 7.98
N VAL A 243 -15.13 7.34 8.37
CA VAL A 243 -15.41 5.94 8.09
C VAL A 243 -16.60 5.46 8.94
N SER A 244 -17.59 4.85 8.31
CA SER A 244 -18.75 4.29 9.00
C SER A 244 -18.34 3.05 9.80
N ILE A 245 -18.28 3.17 11.11
CA ILE A 245 -17.96 2.04 12.00
C ILE A 245 -19.07 0.97 12.01
N PRO A 246 -20.38 1.34 12.00
CA PRO A 246 -21.43 0.34 11.84
C PRO A 246 -21.32 -0.50 10.56
N ALA A 247 -21.06 0.14 9.41
CA ALA A 247 -20.88 -0.58 8.15
C ALA A 247 -19.65 -1.51 8.18
N LEU A 248 -18.59 -1.11 8.86
CA LEU A 248 -17.38 -1.92 9.03
C LEU A 248 -17.66 -3.14 9.92
N ILE A 249 -18.40 -2.97 11.02
CA ILE A 249 -18.83 -4.07 11.90
C ILE A 249 -19.70 -5.05 11.10
N GLU A 250 -20.71 -4.55 10.41
CA GLU A 250 -21.62 -5.36 9.58
C GLU A 250 -20.83 -6.17 8.53
N PHE A 251 -19.91 -5.54 7.84
CA PHE A 251 -19.05 -6.22 6.87
C PHE A 251 -18.24 -7.34 7.51
N CYS A 252 -17.60 -7.08 8.65
CA CYS A 252 -16.80 -8.07 9.36
C CYS A 252 -17.65 -9.26 9.86
N GLN A 253 -18.88 -9.01 10.31
CA GLN A 253 -19.80 -10.05 10.79
C GLN A 253 -20.31 -10.96 9.66
N HIS A 254 -20.45 -10.43 8.43
CA HIS A 254 -20.91 -11.18 7.26
C HIS A 254 -19.77 -11.80 6.44
N MET A 255 -18.52 -11.49 6.78
CA MET A 255 -17.36 -12.03 6.06
C MET A 255 -17.15 -13.50 6.41
N THR A 256 -17.36 -14.38 5.42
CA THR A 256 -17.26 -15.85 5.58
C THR A 256 -15.92 -16.41 5.13
N VAL A 257 -15.09 -15.61 4.46
CA VAL A 257 -13.81 -16.06 3.88
C VAL A 257 -12.78 -16.30 4.98
N THR A 258 -12.20 -17.48 5.00
CA THR A 258 -11.17 -17.86 5.97
C THR A 258 -9.83 -17.18 5.70
N PRO A 259 -8.94 -17.02 6.71
CA PRO A 259 -7.59 -16.49 6.51
C PRO A 259 -6.79 -17.25 5.45
N ARG A 260 -6.98 -18.56 5.34
CA ARG A 260 -6.31 -19.39 4.33
C ARG A 260 -6.79 -19.07 2.92
N GLU A 261 -8.09 -18.97 2.73
CA GLU A 261 -8.68 -18.62 1.43
C GLU A 261 -8.26 -17.23 0.97
N ILE A 262 -8.23 -16.25 1.88
CA ILE A 262 -7.72 -14.90 1.59
C ILE A 262 -6.29 -14.98 1.08
N ARG A 263 -5.40 -15.65 1.79
CA ARG A 263 -3.99 -15.82 1.38
C ARG A 263 -3.86 -16.55 0.04
N ASP A 264 -4.63 -17.61 -0.15
CA ASP A 264 -4.54 -18.43 -1.36
C ASP A 264 -5.07 -17.68 -2.60
N SER A 265 -6.02 -16.76 -2.44
CA SER A 265 -6.56 -15.93 -3.53
C SER A 265 -5.51 -15.01 -4.18
N ILE A 266 -4.45 -14.67 -3.46
CA ILE A 266 -3.39 -13.76 -3.92
C ILE A 266 -2.06 -14.45 -4.21
N ARG A 267 -2.01 -15.78 -4.33
CA ARG A 267 -0.75 -16.49 -4.62
C ARG A 267 -0.07 -16.02 -5.91
N HIS A 268 -0.85 -15.61 -6.88
CA HIS A 268 -0.37 -15.02 -8.13
C HIS A 268 0.38 -13.69 -7.94
N LEU A 269 0.29 -13.07 -6.76
CA LEU A 269 1.04 -11.87 -6.38
C LEU A 269 2.38 -12.19 -5.71
N SER A 270 2.86 -13.45 -5.71
CA SER A 270 4.24 -13.73 -5.28
C SER A 270 5.25 -12.99 -6.16
N TRP A 271 6.41 -12.61 -5.58
CA TRP A 271 7.50 -12.04 -6.39
C TRP A 271 7.93 -12.98 -7.52
N GLU A 272 7.90 -14.28 -7.29
CA GLU A 272 8.20 -15.29 -8.30
C GLU A 272 7.27 -15.16 -9.52
N GLU A 273 5.95 -15.16 -9.30
CA GLU A 273 4.97 -15.03 -10.39
C GLU A 273 5.04 -13.66 -11.08
N GLN A 274 5.31 -12.58 -10.32
CA GLN A 274 5.45 -11.26 -10.91
C GLN A 274 6.70 -11.16 -11.80
N MET A 275 7.84 -11.69 -11.35
CA MET A 275 9.08 -11.68 -12.13
C MET A 275 9.03 -12.66 -13.30
N LYS A 276 8.28 -13.76 -13.19
CA LYS A 276 8.02 -14.67 -14.31
C LYS A 276 7.30 -13.95 -15.46
N LYS A 277 6.30 -13.11 -15.18
CA LYS A 277 5.65 -12.25 -16.20
C LYS A 277 6.66 -11.38 -16.94
N VAL A 278 7.58 -10.74 -16.19
CA VAL A 278 8.64 -9.93 -16.78
C VAL A 278 9.55 -10.77 -17.69
N TYR A 279 9.98 -11.93 -17.21
CA TYR A 279 10.86 -12.82 -17.95
C TYR A 279 10.21 -13.32 -19.25
N GLU A 280 8.97 -13.81 -19.19
CA GLU A 280 8.23 -14.30 -20.34
C GLU A 280 8.07 -13.24 -21.43
N GLN A 281 7.78 -12.00 -21.04
CA GLN A 281 7.66 -10.89 -21.99
C GLN A 281 9.00 -10.60 -22.71
N ILE A 282 10.12 -10.71 -22.00
CA ILE A 282 11.45 -10.51 -22.58
C ILE A 282 11.80 -11.62 -23.57
N VAL A 283 11.42 -12.86 -23.27
CA VAL A 283 11.76 -14.03 -24.10
C VAL A 283 10.90 -14.08 -25.37
N ARG A 284 9.61 -13.73 -25.30
CA ARG A 284 8.69 -13.70 -26.47
C ARG A 284 9.20 -12.80 -27.61
N ILE A 285 9.98 -11.77 -27.29
CA ILE A 285 10.50 -10.83 -28.29
C ILE A 285 11.80 -11.35 -28.94
N LYS A 286 12.31 -12.50 -28.51
CA LYS A 286 13.44 -13.18 -29.18
C LYS A 286 13.02 -14.01 -30.40
N LYS A 287 11.73 -14.24 -30.58
CA LYS A 287 11.16 -14.91 -31.77
C LYS A 287 10.59 -13.87 -32.73
#